data_49c750c884ea7edefa49ee2f4e18d5f7
#
_entry.id   49c750c884ea7edefa49ee2f4e18d5f7
#
_cell.length_a   1.000
_cell.length_b   1.000
_cell.length_c   1.000
_cell.angle_alpha   90.00
_cell.angle_beta   90.00
_cell.angle_gamma   90.00
#
_symmetry.space_group_name_H-M   'P 1'
#
loop_
_entity.id
_entity.type
_entity.pdbx_description
1 polymer ?
#
loop_
_entity_poly.entity_id
_entity_poly.type
_entity_poly.pdbx_seq_one_letter_code
_entity_poly.pdbx_strand_id
1 'polypeptide(L)'
;MKLENAELKHIERIVAISKAAFDSDLHVGASEPDAPPAYDSIPWHIQMKNEGHLLQAIMAGEIVGGAILFLDKDGETLYIGRIFIDPVHHRKGYGLSLMKTVEAYYPGIKKIKLDTPLWNVRTNTFYTKLGYREVKRDEGFAYYQKELN
;
A
#
# COMPACT_ATOMS: atom_id res chain seq x y z
N MET A 1 14.84 -3.57 2.68
CA MET A 1 13.79 -2.67 3.19
C MET A 1 13.28 -3.18 4.52
N LYS A 2 13.07 -2.27 5.45
CA LYS A 2 12.52 -2.59 6.76
C LYS A 2 11.09 -2.04 6.86
N LEU A 3 10.17 -2.86 7.38
CA LEU A 3 8.78 -2.48 7.60
C LEU A 3 8.48 -2.66 9.09
N GLU A 4 7.97 -1.63 9.74
CA GLU A 4 7.70 -1.66 11.18
C GLU A 4 6.52 -0.76 11.53
N ASN A 5 5.98 -0.92 12.73
CA ASN A 5 4.89 -0.06 13.19
C ASN A 5 5.29 1.41 13.07
N ALA A 6 4.38 2.22 12.54
CA ALA A 6 4.63 3.65 12.39
C ALA A 6 4.82 4.31 13.75
N GLU A 7 5.76 5.25 13.84
CA GLU A 7 6.00 6.02 15.03
C GLU A 7 5.32 7.38 14.91
N LEU A 8 4.75 7.86 16.02
CA LEU A 8 4.03 9.14 16.03
C LEU A 8 4.92 10.29 15.51
N LYS A 9 6.20 10.28 15.85
CA LYS A 9 7.15 11.31 15.41
C LYS A 9 7.34 11.35 13.89
N HIS A 10 6.96 10.29 13.18
CA HIS A 10 7.10 10.21 11.71
C HIS A 10 5.79 10.43 10.96
N ILE A 11 4.68 10.65 11.68
CA ILE A 11 3.35 10.74 11.04
C ILE A 11 3.27 11.84 9.98
N GLU A 12 3.80 13.02 10.27
CA GLU A 12 3.76 14.11 9.28
C GLU A 12 4.49 13.72 7.99
N ARG A 13 5.65 13.08 8.13
CA ARG A 13 6.42 12.62 6.97
C ARG A 13 5.69 11.53 6.21
N ILE A 14 5.11 10.56 6.91
CA ILE A 14 4.37 9.46 6.30
C ILE A 14 3.17 9.99 5.52
N VAL A 15 2.42 10.92 6.09
CA VAL A 15 1.25 11.51 5.43
C VAL A 15 1.66 12.34 4.21
N ALA A 16 2.75 13.09 4.30
CA ALA A 16 3.26 13.85 3.16
C ALA A 16 3.64 12.92 2.01
N ILE A 17 4.25 11.77 2.32
CA ILE A 17 4.59 10.76 1.32
C ILE A 17 3.33 10.15 0.71
N SER A 18 2.33 9.81 1.53
CA SER A 18 1.05 9.29 1.06
C SER A 18 0.40 10.26 0.07
N LYS A 19 0.33 11.55 0.46
CA LYS A 19 -0.23 12.58 -0.40
C LYS A 19 0.51 12.67 -1.74
N ALA A 20 1.83 12.76 -1.69
CA ALA A 20 2.64 12.87 -2.90
C ALA A 20 2.49 11.64 -3.81
N ALA A 21 2.46 10.44 -3.20
CA ALA A 21 2.34 9.20 -3.96
C ALA A 21 0.98 9.11 -4.69
N PHE A 22 -0.11 9.37 -4.00
CA PHE A 22 -1.44 9.28 -4.61
C PHE A 22 -1.72 10.45 -5.57
N ASP A 23 -1.22 11.65 -5.27
CA ASP A 23 -1.33 12.78 -6.21
C ASP A 23 -0.58 12.49 -7.51
N SER A 24 0.48 11.67 -7.49
CA SER A 24 1.22 11.30 -8.69
C SER A 24 0.38 10.49 -9.69
N ASP A 25 -0.74 9.93 -9.26
CA ASP A 25 -1.63 9.19 -10.15
C ASP A 25 -2.26 10.07 -11.22
N LEU A 26 -2.28 11.39 -11.04
CA LEU A 26 -2.72 12.32 -12.08
C LEU A 26 -1.87 12.19 -13.35
N HIS A 27 -0.64 11.72 -13.21
CA HIS A 27 0.27 11.54 -14.34
C HIS A 27 0.11 10.19 -15.07
N VAL A 28 -0.76 9.30 -14.56
CA VAL A 28 -0.94 7.96 -15.13
C VAL A 28 -2.40 7.64 -15.46
N GLY A 29 -3.23 8.64 -15.66
CA GLY A 29 -4.57 8.45 -16.19
C GLY A 29 -5.73 8.91 -15.34
N ALA A 30 -5.50 9.41 -14.13
CA ALA A 30 -6.58 10.00 -13.36
C ALA A 30 -7.00 11.32 -14.02
N SER A 31 -8.29 11.50 -14.30
CA SER A 31 -8.82 12.72 -14.89
C SER A 31 -8.89 13.85 -13.88
N GLU A 32 -8.92 13.51 -12.60
CA GLU A 32 -8.96 14.42 -11.47
C GLU A 32 -8.37 13.68 -10.27
N PRO A 33 -8.04 14.36 -9.16
CA PRO A 33 -7.56 13.66 -7.97
C PRO A 33 -8.57 12.60 -7.51
N ASP A 34 -8.25 11.34 -7.73
CA ASP A 34 -9.06 10.20 -7.34
C ASP A 34 -8.23 9.31 -6.41
N ALA A 35 -7.95 9.86 -5.23
CA ALA A 35 -7.16 9.20 -4.22
C ALA A 35 -8.07 8.51 -3.19
N PRO A 36 -7.56 7.52 -2.45
CA PRO A 36 -8.32 6.90 -1.37
C PRO A 36 -8.75 7.93 -0.34
N PRO A 37 -9.92 7.75 0.29
CA PRO A 37 -10.38 8.68 1.32
C PRO A 37 -9.31 8.92 2.39
N ALA A 38 -9.18 10.16 2.86
CA ALA A 38 -8.27 10.55 3.94
C ALA A 38 -6.78 10.29 3.67
N TYR A 39 -6.38 10.17 2.40
CA TYR A 39 -4.98 9.87 2.03
C TYR A 39 -4.01 10.97 2.50
N ASP A 40 -4.49 12.17 2.73
CA ASP A 40 -3.72 13.32 3.20
C ASP A 40 -4.08 13.75 4.63
N SER A 41 -4.82 12.92 5.36
CA SER A 41 -5.30 13.24 6.72
C SER A 41 -4.35 12.73 7.80
N ILE A 42 -3.76 13.66 8.55
CA ILE A 42 -2.93 13.31 9.71
C ILE A 42 -3.76 12.62 10.80
N PRO A 43 -4.93 13.14 11.22
CA PRO A 43 -5.71 12.46 12.26
C PRO A 43 -6.13 11.04 11.89
N TRP A 44 -6.50 10.82 10.64
CA TRP A 44 -6.88 9.49 10.18
C TRP A 44 -5.70 8.50 10.25
N HIS A 45 -4.50 8.96 9.84
CA HIS A 45 -3.30 8.10 9.89
C HIS A 45 -2.89 7.81 11.34
N ILE A 46 -3.07 8.76 12.25
CA ILE A 46 -2.84 8.51 13.68
C ILE A 46 -3.79 7.42 14.18
N GLN A 47 -5.05 7.45 13.78
CA GLN A 47 -6.01 6.42 14.12
C GLN A 47 -5.56 5.05 13.60
N MET A 48 -5.14 4.99 12.33
CA MET A 48 -4.65 3.73 11.74
C MET A 48 -3.42 3.21 12.47
N LYS A 49 -2.51 4.11 12.87
CA LYS A 49 -1.36 3.74 13.69
C LYS A 49 -1.79 3.17 15.04
N ASN A 50 -2.70 3.85 15.72
CA ASN A 50 -3.16 3.43 17.06
C ASN A 50 -3.89 2.09 17.02
N GLU A 51 -4.54 1.76 15.91
CA GLU A 51 -5.21 0.49 15.71
C GLU A 51 -4.27 -0.61 15.20
N GLY A 52 -2.98 -0.27 14.99
CA GLY A 52 -1.98 -1.25 14.59
C GLY A 52 -1.90 -1.53 13.09
N HIS A 53 -2.56 -0.73 12.27
CA HIS A 53 -2.61 -0.97 10.82
C HIS A 53 -1.54 -0.24 10.03
N LEU A 54 -1.04 0.89 10.53
CA LEU A 54 -0.09 1.71 9.78
C LEU A 54 1.34 1.31 10.06
N LEU A 55 2.06 0.97 8.99
CA LEU A 55 3.47 0.61 9.04
C LEU A 55 4.28 1.61 8.24
N GLN A 56 5.50 1.87 8.70
CA GLN A 56 6.45 2.74 8.01
C GLN A 56 7.50 1.89 7.29
N ALA A 57 7.82 2.27 6.04
CA ALA A 57 8.81 1.57 5.23
C ALA A 57 10.11 2.38 5.24
N ILE A 58 11.21 1.73 5.60
CA ILE A 58 12.51 2.36 5.78
C ILE A 58 13.52 1.73 4.83
N MET A 59 14.29 2.57 4.15
CA MET A 59 15.40 2.17 3.30
C MET A 59 16.57 3.09 3.61
N ALA A 60 17.74 2.50 3.92
CA ALA A 60 18.95 3.26 4.24
C ALA A 60 18.74 4.29 5.36
N GLY A 61 17.92 3.96 6.35
CA GLY A 61 17.65 4.83 7.49
C GLY A 61 16.60 5.91 7.25
N GLU A 62 16.01 5.99 6.06
CA GLU A 62 15.02 7.00 5.72
C GLU A 62 13.63 6.39 5.56
N ILE A 63 12.60 7.14 5.97
CA ILE A 63 11.21 6.79 5.65
C ILE A 63 11.00 7.03 4.16
N VAL A 64 10.68 5.96 3.43
CA VAL A 64 10.50 6.04 1.98
C VAL A 64 9.07 5.72 1.55
N GLY A 65 8.24 5.27 2.47
CA GLY A 65 6.86 4.90 2.16
C GLY A 65 6.14 4.33 3.36
N GLY A 66 5.04 3.67 3.09
CA GLY A 66 4.25 3.03 4.14
C GLY A 66 3.27 2.01 3.60
N ALA A 67 2.62 1.32 4.53
CA ALA A 67 1.58 0.37 4.23
C ALA A 67 0.50 0.42 5.30
N ILE A 68 -0.74 0.19 4.90
CA ILE A 68 -1.85 0.02 5.83
C ILE A 68 -2.40 -1.36 5.59
N LEU A 69 -2.29 -2.21 6.59
CA LEU A 69 -2.57 -3.65 6.50
C LEU A 69 -3.63 -4.06 7.50
N PHE A 70 -4.50 -4.97 7.07
CA PHE A 70 -5.57 -5.53 7.90
C PHE A 70 -5.45 -7.04 7.90
N LEU A 71 -5.13 -7.60 9.06
CA LEU A 71 -5.03 -9.04 9.23
C LEU A 71 -6.41 -9.59 9.62
N ASP A 72 -6.89 -10.60 8.89
CA ASP A 72 -8.16 -11.25 9.24
C ASP A 72 -8.04 -12.03 10.53
N LYS A 73 -9.20 -12.32 11.14
CA LYS A 73 -9.28 -13.06 12.41
C LYS A 73 -8.70 -14.45 12.32
N ASP A 74 -8.67 -15.05 11.13
CA ASP A 74 -8.10 -16.39 10.94
C ASP A 74 -6.56 -16.38 11.01
N GLY A 75 -5.94 -15.19 10.95
CA GLY A 75 -4.48 -15.05 10.94
C GLY A 75 -3.81 -15.54 9.67
N GLU A 76 -4.56 -15.91 8.66
CA GLU A 76 -4.06 -16.48 7.41
C GLU A 76 -4.32 -15.60 6.18
N THR A 77 -5.21 -14.62 6.29
CA THR A 77 -5.58 -13.72 5.20
C THR A 77 -5.19 -12.30 5.54
N LEU A 78 -4.42 -11.67 4.66
CA LEU A 78 -4.01 -10.28 4.79
C LEU A 78 -4.70 -9.45 3.72
N TYR A 79 -5.35 -8.35 4.13
CA TYR A 79 -5.86 -7.35 3.20
C TYR A 79 -4.93 -6.15 3.19
N ILE A 80 -4.42 -5.81 2.01
CA ILE A 80 -3.60 -4.62 1.83
C ILE A 80 -4.55 -3.45 1.55
N GLY A 81 -4.72 -2.59 2.53
CA GLY A 81 -5.55 -1.39 2.37
C GLY A 81 -4.86 -0.36 1.51
N ARG A 82 -3.58 -0.11 1.78
CA ARG A 82 -2.76 0.85 1.03
C ARG A 82 -1.31 0.46 1.07
N ILE A 83 -0.60 0.72 -0.03
CA ILE A 83 0.86 0.77 -0.07
C ILE A 83 1.25 2.01 -0.84
N PHE A 84 2.31 2.67 -0.41
CA PHE A 84 2.77 3.88 -1.09
C PHE A 84 4.27 4.08 -0.88
N ILE A 85 4.91 4.60 -1.93
CA ILE A 85 6.34 4.95 -1.95
C ILE A 85 6.45 6.40 -2.37
N ASP A 86 7.33 7.15 -1.73
CA ASP A 86 7.62 8.54 -2.12
C ASP A 86 7.99 8.58 -3.60
N PRO A 87 7.29 9.40 -4.41
CA PRO A 87 7.56 9.48 -5.85
C PRO A 87 9.01 9.80 -6.21
N VAL A 88 9.76 10.47 -5.34
CA VAL A 88 11.19 10.74 -5.59
C VAL A 88 12.01 9.45 -5.70
N HIS A 89 11.47 8.34 -5.20
CA HIS A 89 12.11 7.02 -5.27
C HIS A 89 11.49 6.11 -6.32
N HIS A 90 10.58 6.59 -7.17
CA HIS A 90 10.00 5.79 -8.23
C HIS A 90 11.10 5.31 -9.18
N ARG A 91 10.92 4.12 -9.77
CA ARG A 91 11.86 3.45 -10.67
C ARG A 91 13.13 2.93 -9.98
N LYS A 92 13.19 2.93 -8.65
CA LYS A 92 14.30 2.34 -7.89
C LYS A 92 13.99 0.91 -7.41
N GLY A 93 12.83 0.36 -7.76
CA GLY A 93 12.41 -0.96 -7.31
C GLY A 93 11.89 -1.00 -5.88
N TYR A 94 11.64 0.14 -5.25
CA TYR A 94 11.18 0.18 -3.85
C TYR A 94 9.76 -0.35 -3.70
N GLY A 95 8.89 -0.15 -4.70
CA GLY A 95 7.53 -0.72 -4.68
C GLY A 95 7.57 -2.24 -4.65
N LEU A 96 8.43 -2.85 -5.45
CA LEU A 96 8.61 -4.30 -5.46
C LEU A 96 9.18 -4.78 -4.11
N SER A 97 10.17 -4.08 -3.57
CA SER A 97 10.75 -4.41 -2.26
C SER A 97 9.70 -4.31 -1.16
N LEU A 98 8.86 -3.26 -1.20
CA LEU A 98 7.78 -3.10 -0.23
C LEU A 98 6.80 -4.28 -0.28
N MET A 99 6.37 -4.67 -1.47
CA MET A 99 5.43 -5.79 -1.61
C MET A 99 6.03 -7.10 -1.11
N LYS A 100 7.29 -7.38 -1.42
CA LYS A 100 7.97 -8.58 -0.91
C LYS A 100 8.06 -8.55 0.62
N THR A 101 8.33 -7.38 1.18
CA THR A 101 8.43 -7.23 2.64
C THR A 101 7.04 -7.41 3.29
N VAL A 102 5.99 -6.87 2.68
CA VAL A 102 4.61 -7.05 3.15
C VAL A 102 4.22 -8.53 3.12
N GLU A 103 4.54 -9.23 2.04
CA GLU A 103 4.19 -10.65 1.90
C GLU A 103 4.86 -11.53 2.96
N ALA A 104 5.98 -11.08 3.51
CA ALA A 104 6.72 -11.81 4.53
C ALA A 104 6.52 -11.27 5.95
N TYR A 105 5.73 -10.21 6.11
CA TYR A 105 5.65 -9.47 7.38
C TYR A 105 4.98 -10.27 8.50
N TYR A 106 3.85 -10.90 8.21
CA TYR A 106 3.15 -11.75 9.19
C TYR A 106 3.44 -13.21 8.90
N PRO A 107 3.87 -14.00 9.90
CA PRO A 107 4.04 -15.43 9.71
C PRO A 107 2.68 -16.12 9.52
N GLY A 108 2.64 -17.15 8.69
CA GLY A 108 1.42 -17.94 8.52
C GLY A 108 0.40 -17.40 7.54
N ILE A 109 0.69 -16.30 6.84
CA ILE A 109 -0.21 -15.77 5.81
C ILE A 109 -0.24 -16.74 4.62
N LYS A 110 -1.47 -17.12 4.22
CA LYS A 110 -1.69 -18.00 3.08
C LYS A 110 -2.29 -17.28 1.88
N LYS A 111 -2.91 -16.12 2.10
CA LYS A 111 -3.61 -15.38 1.07
C LYS A 111 -3.50 -13.89 1.31
N ILE A 112 -3.27 -13.14 0.24
CA ILE A 112 -3.26 -11.68 0.27
C ILE A 112 -4.32 -11.18 -0.70
N LYS A 113 -5.10 -10.20 -0.25
CA LYS A 113 -6.15 -9.55 -1.03
C LYS A 113 -5.88 -8.07 -1.11
N LEU A 114 -6.23 -7.47 -2.25
CA LEU A 114 -6.17 -6.02 -2.44
C LEU A 114 -7.11 -5.60 -3.55
N ASP A 115 -7.36 -4.30 -3.66
CA ASP A 115 -8.09 -3.74 -4.79
C ASP A 115 -7.38 -2.48 -5.29
N THR A 116 -7.68 -2.11 -6.53
CA THR A 116 -7.12 -0.91 -7.15
C THR A 116 -8.10 -0.35 -8.17
N PRO A 117 -8.13 0.99 -8.38
CA PRO A 117 -9.01 1.58 -9.38
C PRO A 117 -8.77 1.00 -10.78
N LEU A 118 -9.85 0.77 -11.51
CA LEU A 118 -9.78 0.24 -12.87
C LEU A 118 -8.96 1.12 -13.82
N TRP A 119 -9.02 2.44 -13.65
CA TRP A 119 -8.29 3.38 -14.52
C TRP A 119 -6.78 3.34 -14.29
N ASN A 120 -6.30 2.82 -13.17
CA ASN A 120 -4.88 2.88 -12.83
C ASN A 120 -4.12 1.74 -13.50
N VAL A 121 -3.69 1.97 -14.73
CA VAL A 121 -2.94 0.97 -15.52
C VAL A 121 -1.64 0.59 -14.81
N ARG A 122 -0.99 1.55 -14.15
CA ARG A 122 0.28 1.30 -13.47
C ARG A 122 0.13 0.26 -12.36
N THR A 123 -0.87 0.42 -11.48
CA THR A 123 -1.05 -0.51 -10.37
C THR A 123 -1.61 -1.85 -10.84
N ASN A 124 -2.55 -1.86 -11.78
CA ASN A 124 -3.08 -3.11 -12.33
C ASN A 124 -1.96 -3.95 -12.96
N THR A 125 -1.08 -3.32 -13.73
CA THR A 125 0.08 -4.00 -14.33
C THR A 125 1.05 -4.49 -13.26
N PHE A 126 1.32 -3.65 -12.26
CA PHE A 126 2.23 -3.97 -11.18
C PHE A 126 1.81 -5.23 -10.43
N TYR A 127 0.56 -5.29 -9.99
CA TYR A 127 0.06 -6.44 -9.23
C TYR A 127 -0.01 -7.70 -10.08
N THR A 128 -0.40 -7.59 -11.34
CA THR A 128 -0.44 -8.73 -12.25
C THR A 128 0.97 -9.34 -12.41
N LYS A 129 1.97 -8.51 -12.58
CA LYS A 129 3.37 -8.98 -12.70
C LYS A 129 3.87 -9.65 -11.43
N LEU A 130 3.34 -9.27 -10.28
CA LEU A 130 3.72 -9.88 -9.00
C LEU A 130 2.99 -11.21 -8.73
N GLY A 131 2.16 -11.65 -9.66
CA GLY A 131 1.44 -12.91 -9.52
C GLY A 131 0.08 -12.79 -8.86
N TYR A 132 -0.43 -11.56 -8.66
CA TYR A 132 -1.78 -11.35 -8.20
C TYR A 132 -2.75 -11.60 -9.34
N ARG A 133 -3.86 -12.26 -9.04
CA ARG A 133 -4.88 -12.61 -10.01
C ARG A 133 -6.13 -11.79 -9.74
N GLU A 134 -6.68 -11.18 -10.79
CA GLU A 134 -7.96 -10.50 -10.69
C GLU A 134 -9.06 -11.54 -10.49
N VAL A 135 -9.80 -11.44 -9.38
CA VAL A 135 -10.85 -12.40 -9.04
C VAL A 135 -12.24 -11.80 -9.20
N LYS A 136 -12.33 -10.47 -9.31
CA LYS A 136 -13.60 -9.77 -9.40
C LYS A 136 -13.34 -8.35 -9.87
N ARG A 137 -14.33 -7.72 -10.48
CA ARG A 137 -14.32 -6.28 -10.74
C ARG A 137 -15.72 -5.72 -10.63
N ASP A 138 -15.81 -4.46 -10.28
CA ASP A 138 -17.05 -3.71 -10.30
C ASP A 138 -16.88 -2.45 -11.16
N GLU A 139 -17.74 -1.45 -10.99
CA GLU A 139 -17.69 -0.24 -11.82
C GLU A 139 -16.45 0.62 -11.58
N GLY A 140 -15.80 0.50 -10.43
CA GLY A 140 -14.69 1.36 -10.06
C GLY A 140 -13.39 0.65 -9.77
N PHE A 141 -13.42 -0.62 -9.41
CA PHE A 141 -12.24 -1.33 -8.89
C PHE A 141 -12.07 -2.71 -9.48
N ALA A 142 -10.80 -3.13 -9.57
CA ALA A 142 -10.41 -4.52 -9.79
C ALA A 142 -9.92 -5.09 -8.47
N TYR A 143 -10.35 -6.30 -8.15
CA TYR A 143 -10.02 -7.00 -6.91
C TYR A 143 -9.05 -8.13 -7.21
N TYR A 144 -7.95 -8.15 -6.48
CA TYR A 144 -6.84 -9.08 -6.72
C TYR A 144 -6.60 -9.97 -5.52
N GLN A 145 -6.08 -11.14 -5.79
CA GLN A 145 -5.74 -12.11 -4.77
C GLN A 145 -4.49 -12.89 -5.15
N LYS A 146 -3.67 -13.21 -4.16
CA LYS A 146 -2.50 -14.06 -4.35
C LYS A 146 -2.45 -15.10 -3.24
N GLU A 147 -2.27 -16.36 -3.63
CA GLU A 147 -2.02 -17.45 -2.68
C GLU A 147 -0.53 -17.51 -2.40
N LEU A 148 -0.18 -17.62 -1.12
CA LEU A 148 1.21 -17.80 -0.69
C LEU A 148 1.42 -19.24 -0.24
N ASN A 149 2.52 -19.80 -0.64
CA ASN A 149 2.86 -21.18 -0.29
C ASN A 149 3.64 -21.24 1.03
#